data_174d36f62454617e9eb01d4b3c571100
#
_entry.id   174d36f62454617e9eb01d4b3c571100
#
_cell.length_a   1.000
_cell.length_b   1.000
_cell.length_c   1.000
_cell.angle_alpha   90.00
_cell.angle_beta   90.00
_cell.angle_gamma   90.00
#
_symmetry.space_group_name_H-M   'P 1'
#
loop_
_entity.id
_entity.type
_entity.pdbx_description
1 polymer ?
#
loop_
_entity_poly.entity_id
_entity_poly.type
_entity_poly.pdbx_seq_one_letter_code
_entity_poly.pdbx_strand_id
1 'polypeptide(L)'
;MKNSNLSILAFAGLITLNSCVSKAVSTPESAISTVTVKELPENGLDFSTFDQSIRPQDDFYNFVNGTWMKTATIPADKSTWGSFNKLAEDTDNNSMTILRSLLNDQFAPGSEGKKIQDLYATYMDMSKRNADGISPIKADLAKIDGIKSLTDLQKYLIQATKNGENPFYAWGVFSDLKDSKMNAIYLGDASLGLGRDYYQKENPKNTETVAKYTDYVAQMLNVLGYKNSAATAKNIVSFEKSMAQTLLTNEQSRDATLQYNPRTMPEL
;
A
#
# COMPACT_ATOMS: atom_id res chain seq x y z
N MET A 1 38.68 -9.31 -28.32
CA MET A 1 37.60 -10.09 -28.97
C MET A 1 37.20 -11.22 -28.05
N LYS A 2 36.09 -11.11 -27.33
CA LYS A 2 35.22 -12.17 -26.83
C LYS A 2 34.01 -11.50 -26.19
N ASN A 3 32.91 -11.57 -26.92
CA ASN A 3 31.61 -11.08 -26.47
C ASN A 3 31.09 -12.00 -25.36
N SER A 4 30.71 -11.45 -24.24
CA SER A 4 29.87 -12.13 -23.25
C SER A 4 28.53 -11.42 -23.20
N ASN A 5 27.53 -12.04 -23.84
CA ASN A 5 26.13 -11.64 -23.74
C ASN A 5 25.61 -11.93 -22.34
N LEU A 6 25.25 -10.91 -21.62
CA LEU A 6 24.54 -11.00 -20.35
C LEU A 6 23.03 -10.92 -20.68
N SER A 7 22.37 -12.06 -20.68
CA SER A 7 20.91 -12.16 -20.87
C SER A 7 20.22 -11.76 -19.58
N ILE A 8 19.57 -10.60 -19.58
CA ILE A 8 18.64 -10.21 -18.53
C ILE A 8 17.28 -10.85 -18.83
N LEU A 9 16.87 -11.80 -18.00
CA LEU A 9 15.53 -12.40 -18.02
C LEU A 9 14.52 -11.38 -17.48
N ALA A 10 13.79 -10.73 -18.38
CA ALA A 10 12.60 -9.98 -18.05
C ALA A 10 11.43 -10.97 -17.86
N PHE A 11 10.88 -11.08 -16.66
CA PHE A 11 9.67 -11.84 -16.38
C PHE A 11 8.45 -10.95 -16.73
N ALA A 12 8.05 -10.97 -18.00
CA ALA A 12 6.75 -10.49 -18.42
C ALA A 12 5.81 -11.69 -18.47
N GLY A 13 4.91 -11.79 -17.47
CA GLY A 13 3.87 -12.81 -17.45
C GLY A 13 2.80 -12.54 -18.52
N LEU A 14 2.98 -13.11 -19.71
CA LEU A 14 1.90 -13.22 -20.68
C LEU A 14 1.09 -14.48 -20.33
N ILE A 15 -0.14 -14.30 -19.88
CA ILE A 15 -1.11 -15.38 -19.76
C ILE A 15 -1.60 -15.71 -21.18
N THR A 16 -1.02 -16.70 -21.82
CA THR A 16 -1.60 -17.32 -23.03
C THR A 16 -2.57 -18.41 -22.59
N LEU A 17 -3.84 -18.20 -22.89
CA LEU A 17 -4.89 -19.23 -22.81
C LEU A 17 -4.62 -20.31 -23.85
N ASN A 18 -3.97 -21.40 -23.44
CA ASN A 18 -3.94 -22.63 -24.20
C ASN A 18 -5.10 -23.53 -23.77
N SER A 19 -6.15 -23.56 -24.61
CA SER A 19 -7.23 -24.51 -24.50
C SER A 19 -6.71 -25.88 -24.92
N CYS A 20 -6.36 -26.73 -23.94
CA CYS A 20 -6.23 -28.18 -24.17
C CYS A 20 -7.47 -28.88 -23.65
N VAL A 21 -8.24 -29.41 -24.58
CA VAL A 21 -9.30 -30.38 -24.31
C VAL A 21 -8.66 -31.64 -23.71
N SER A 22 -8.89 -31.89 -22.42
CA SER A 22 -8.58 -33.19 -21.82
C SER A 22 -9.78 -33.67 -20.99
N LYS A 23 -10.10 -34.93 -21.27
CA LYS A 23 -11.12 -35.82 -20.72
C LYS A 23 -11.63 -35.44 -19.32
N ALA A 24 -12.97 -35.40 -19.24
CA ALA A 24 -13.74 -35.32 -18.01
C ALA A 24 -13.29 -36.38 -17.00
N VAL A 25 -12.66 -35.92 -15.91
CA VAL A 25 -12.65 -36.61 -14.64
C VAL A 25 -13.78 -36.02 -13.84
N SER A 26 -14.78 -36.81 -13.56
CA SER A 26 -15.92 -36.44 -12.70
C SER A 26 -15.37 -36.22 -11.28
N THR A 27 -15.12 -34.97 -10.90
CA THR A 27 -14.96 -34.56 -9.51
C THR A 27 -16.34 -34.34 -8.91
N PRO A 28 -16.59 -34.73 -7.63
CA PRO A 28 -17.86 -34.46 -6.99
C PRO A 28 -18.04 -32.94 -6.92
N GLU A 29 -19.18 -32.50 -7.42
CA GLU A 29 -19.66 -31.12 -7.39
C GLU A 29 -19.85 -30.72 -5.90
N SER A 30 -18.79 -30.12 -5.34
CA SER A 30 -18.87 -29.48 -4.03
C SER A 30 -19.80 -28.30 -4.18
N ALA A 31 -20.92 -28.30 -3.47
CA ALA A 31 -21.91 -27.23 -3.52
C ALA A 31 -21.27 -25.91 -3.15
N ILE A 32 -20.85 -25.15 -4.14
CA ILE A 32 -20.50 -23.74 -3.99
C ILE A 32 -21.80 -23.07 -3.55
N SER A 33 -21.85 -22.63 -2.29
CA SER A 33 -22.91 -21.74 -1.82
C SER A 33 -23.00 -20.59 -2.80
N THR A 34 -24.10 -20.53 -3.54
CA THR A 34 -24.38 -19.46 -4.49
C THR A 34 -24.40 -18.14 -3.72
N VAL A 35 -23.32 -17.39 -3.82
CA VAL A 35 -23.32 -15.99 -3.43
C VAL A 35 -24.36 -15.31 -4.30
N THR A 36 -25.45 -14.85 -3.69
CA THR A 36 -26.50 -14.12 -4.41
C THR A 36 -25.90 -12.78 -4.79
N VAL A 37 -25.28 -12.70 -5.95
CA VAL A 37 -24.89 -11.42 -6.54
C VAL A 37 -26.19 -10.68 -6.81
N LYS A 38 -26.40 -9.55 -6.15
CA LYS A 38 -27.49 -8.64 -6.48
C LYS A 38 -27.29 -8.25 -7.94
N GLU A 39 -28.15 -8.72 -8.82
CA GLU A 39 -28.07 -8.34 -10.24
C GLU A 39 -28.16 -6.82 -10.33
N LEU A 40 -27.12 -6.22 -10.90
CA LEU A 40 -27.16 -4.82 -11.27
C LEU A 40 -28.18 -4.65 -12.40
N PRO A 41 -28.89 -3.51 -12.47
CA PRO A 41 -29.76 -3.20 -13.61
C PRO A 41 -29.00 -3.41 -14.93
N GLU A 42 -29.68 -3.88 -15.96
CA GLU A 42 -29.11 -4.21 -17.27
C GLU A 42 -28.22 -3.12 -17.88
N ASN A 43 -28.48 -1.85 -17.49
CA ASN A 43 -27.70 -0.67 -17.91
C ASN A 43 -26.65 -0.20 -16.89
N GLY A 44 -26.47 -0.91 -15.78
CA GLY A 44 -25.51 -0.56 -14.74
C GLY A 44 -25.87 0.67 -13.89
N LEU A 45 -27.07 1.27 -14.08
CA LEU A 45 -27.53 2.43 -13.33
C LEU A 45 -28.60 2.03 -12.31
N ASP A 46 -28.42 2.44 -11.06
CA ASP A 46 -29.42 2.30 -10.00
C ASP A 46 -30.24 3.56 -9.87
N PHE A 47 -31.38 3.60 -10.56
CA PHE A 47 -32.29 4.74 -10.53
C PHE A 47 -32.94 5.01 -9.16
N SER A 48 -32.88 4.07 -8.21
CA SER A 48 -33.39 4.26 -6.85
C SER A 48 -32.60 5.30 -6.06
N THR A 49 -31.39 5.61 -6.48
CA THR A 49 -30.53 6.63 -5.88
C THR A 49 -30.90 8.06 -6.28
N PHE A 50 -31.70 8.21 -7.36
CA PHE A 50 -32.03 9.49 -7.97
C PHE A 50 -33.08 10.23 -7.15
N ASP A 51 -32.89 11.54 -6.97
CA ASP A 51 -33.89 12.41 -6.37
C ASP A 51 -34.69 13.10 -7.47
N GLN A 52 -35.87 12.52 -7.76
CA GLN A 52 -36.77 13.04 -8.80
C GLN A 52 -37.36 14.40 -8.49
N SER A 53 -37.21 14.93 -7.28
CA SER A 53 -37.66 16.29 -6.94
C SER A 53 -36.72 17.38 -7.43
N ILE A 54 -35.51 17.01 -7.85
CA ILE A 54 -34.47 17.93 -8.33
C ILE A 54 -34.40 17.85 -9.86
N ARG A 55 -34.37 19.02 -10.50
CA ARG A 55 -34.23 19.09 -11.97
C ARG A 55 -32.76 18.85 -12.34
N PRO A 56 -32.46 17.90 -13.23
CA PRO A 56 -31.05 17.55 -13.56
C PRO A 56 -30.25 18.71 -14.15
N GLN A 57 -30.90 19.66 -14.81
CA GLN A 57 -30.25 20.85 -15.36
C GLN A 57 -29.91 21.92 -14.29
N ASP A 58 -30.54 21.85 -13.11
CA ASP A 58 -30.28 22.79 -12.02
C ASP A 58 -29.23 22.27 -11.07
N ASP A 59 -29.27 20.96 -10.73
CA ASP A 59 -28.27 20.27 -9.89
C ASP A 59 -28.18 18.78 -10.24
N PHE A 60 -27.38 18.49 -11.21
CA PHE A 60 -27.19 17.11 -11.69
C PHE A 60 -26.63 16.16 -10.61
N TYR A 61 -25.74 16.66 -9.77
CA TYR A 61 -25.15 15.85 -8.70
C TYR A 61 -26.20 15.38 -7.69
N ASN A 62 -26.99 16.29 -7.17
CA ASN A 62 -28.06 15.95 -6.23
C ASN A 62 -29.22 15.23 -6.91
N PHE A 63 -29.49 15.48 -8.20
CA PHE A 63 -30.45 14.67 -8.96
C PHE A 63 -30.04 13.19 -8.96
N VAL A 64 -28.78 12.85 -9.25
CA VAL A 64 -28.32 11.46 -9.36
C VAL A 64 -28.13 10.81 -7.99
N ASN A 65 -27.64 11.55 -7.00
CA ASN A 65 -27.19 10.98 -5.72
C ASN A 65 -28.12 11.35 -4.55
N GLY A 66 -29.09 12.22 -4.71
CA GLY A 66 -29.80 12.86 -3.62
C GLY A 66 -30.58 11.89 -2.72
N THR A 67 -31.22 10.88 -3.26
CA THR A 67 -31.94 9.86 -2.46
C THR A 67 -30.95 9.01 -1.66
N TRP A 68 -29.85 8.59 -2.28
CA TRP A 68 -28.79 7.85 -1.59
C TRP A 68 -28.15 8.68 -0.48
N MET A 69 -27.82 9.94 -0.73
CA MET A 69 -27.20 10.84 0.25
C MET A 69 -28.04 11.06 1.51
N LYS A 70 -29.38 11.01 1.39
CA LYS A 70 -30.31 11.15 2.53
C LYS A 70 -30.26 9.96 3.48
N THR A 71 -29.86 8.78 2.99
CA THR A 71 -29.89 7.51 3.73
C THR A 71 -28.49 6.95 4.01
N ALA A 72 -27.48 7.37 3.26
CA ALA A 72 -26.12 6.87 3.43
C ALA A 72 -25.49 7.35 4.74
N THR A 73 -24.87 6.41 5.46
CA THR A 73 -24.08 6.70 6.66
C THR A 73 -22.63 6.40 6.36
N ILE A 74 -21.75 7.34 6.67
CA ILE A 74 -20.31 7.10 6.58
C ILE A 74 -19.90 6.17 7.73
N PRO A 75 -19.30 4.99 7.46
CA PRO A 75 -18.80 4.10 8.51
C PRO A 75 -17.80 4.83 9.42
N ALA A 76 -17.76 4.45 10.70
CA ALA A 76 -16.95 5.14 11.72
C ALA A 76 -15.43 5.11 11.44
N ASP A 77 -14.97 4.13 10.68
CA ASP A 77 -13.57 3.95 10.26
C ASP A 77 -13.25 4.63 8.91
N LYS A 78 -14.21 5.31 8.29
CA LYS A 78 -14.04 5.96 6.99
C LYS A 78 -14.17 7.49 7.11
N SER A 79 -13.45 8.22 6.30
CA SER A 79 -13.58 9.68 6.17
C SER A 79 -14.50 10.10 5.03
N THR A 80 -14.74 9.21 4.08
CA THR A 80 -15.59 9.41 2.89
C THR A 80 -16.36 8.13 2.59
N TRP A 81 -17.53 8.27 1.95
CA TRP A 81 -18.32 7.13 1.54
C TRP A 81 -18.95 7.38 0.17
N GLY A 82 -18.92 6.37 -0.69
CA GLY A 82 -19.45 6.43 -2.04
C GLY A 82 -19.38 5.10 -2.76
N SER A 83 -19.73 5.06 -4.04
CA SER A 83 -19.83 3.84 -4.85
C SER A 83 -18.53 3.02 -4.84
N PHE A 84 -17.37 3.66 -4.97
CA PHE A 84 -16.09 2.96 -4.94
C PHE A 84 -15.75 2.38 -3.58
N ASN A 85 -16.10 3.08 -2.49
CA ASN A 85 -15.93 2.56 -1.13
C ASN A 85 -16.81 1.33 -0.91
N LYS A 86 -18.07 1.40 -1.36
CA LYS A 86 -19.01 0.28 -1.29
C LYS A 86 -18.52 -0.92 -2.10
N LEU A 87 -18.03 -0.70 -3.31
CA LEU A 87 -17.47 -1.76 -4.16
C LEU A 87 -16.25 -2.42 -3.50
N ALA A 88 -15.35 -1.63 -2.90
CA ALA A 88 -14.20 -2.15 -2.16
C ALA A 88 -14.66 -3.00 -0.97
N GLU A 89 -15.62 -2.52 -0.17
CA GLU A 89 -16.16 -3.28 0.96
C GLU A 89 -16.81 -4.60 0.51
N ASP A 90 -17.60 -4.57 -0.56
CA ASP A 90 -18.23 -5.78 -1.11
C ASP A 90 -17.17 -6.77 -1.61
N THR A 91 -16.10 -6.27 -2.23
CA THR A 91 -14.97 -7.10 -2.68
C THR A 91 -14.23 -7.74 -1.51
N ASP A 92 -14.00 -7.00 -0.44
CA ASP A 92 -13.37 -7.51 0.78
C ASP A 92 -14.26 -8.57 1.44
N ASN A 93 -15.56 -8.33 1.54
CA ASN A 93 -16.53 -9.28 2.08
C ASN A 93 -16.62 -10.57 1.24
N ASN A 94 -16.61 -10.46 -0.07
CA ASN A 94 -16.57 -11.60 -0.97
C ASN A 94 -15.27 -12.39 -0.83
N SER A 95 -14.13 -11.72 -0.75
CA SER A 95 -12.82 -12.33 -0.54
C SER A 95 -12.77 -13.08 0.81
N MET A 96 -13.31 -12.47 1.88
CA MET A 96 -13.43 -13.12 3.18
C MET A 96 -14.37 -14.33 3.15
N THR A 97 -15.45 -14.28 2.40
CA THR A 97 -16.38 -15.41 2.22
C THR A 97 -15.68 -16.57 1.52
N ILE A 98 -14.95 -16.30 0.44
CA ILE A 98 -14.14 -17.30 -0.28
C ILE A 98 -13.08 -17.88 0.67
N LEU A 99 -12.33 -17.03 1.38
CA LEU A 99 -11.32 -17.49 2.31
C LEU A 99 -11.91 -18.43 3.38
N ARG A 100 -13.03 -18.05 4.00
CA ARG A 100 -13.69 -18.87 5.02
C ARG A 100 -14.17 -20.21 4.47
N SER A 101 -14.66 -20.26 3.23
CA SER A 101 -15.03 -21.53 2.59
C SER A 101 -13.80 -22.43 2.41
N LEU A 102 -12.68 -21.88 1.93
CA LEU A 102 -11.44 -22.63 1.76
C LEU A 102 -10.88 -23.19 3.07
N LEU A 103 -11.08 -22.51 4.21
CA LEU A 103 -10.56 -22.98 5.50
C LEU A 103 -11.21 -24.30 5.97
N ASN A 104 -12.42 -24.62 5.49
CA ASN A 104 -13.15 -25.83 5.84
C ASN A 104 -12.92 -26.99 4.85
N ASP A 105 -12.28 -26.73 3.72
CA ASP A 105 -12.05 -27.74 2.69
C ASP A 105 -10.77 -28.55 2.94
N GLN A 106 -10.70 -29.74 2.33
CA GLN A 106 -9.50 -30.56 2.36
C GLN A 106 -8.73 -30.42 1.03
N PHE A 107 -7.49 -29.99 1.13
CA PHE A 107 -6.63 -29.78 -0.02
C PHE A 107 -5.40 -30.68 0.01
N ALA A 108 -4.97 -31.13 -1.16
CA ALA A 108 -3.72 -31.87 -1.31
C ALA A 108 -2.53 -30.95 -0.95
N PRO A 109 -1.45 -31.51 -0.33
CA PRO A 109 -0.23 -30.75 -0.08
C PRO A 109 0.31 -30.07 -1.34
N GLY A 110 0.65 -28.78 -1.22
CA GLY A 110 1.20 -27.98 -2.32
C GLY A 110 0.18 -27.42 -3.32
N SER A 111 -1.11 -27.77 -3.20
CA SER A 111 -2.18 -27.14 -4.01
C SER A 111 -2.40 -25.67 -3.60
N GLU A 112 -3.02 -24.87 -4.47
CA GLU A 112 -3.28 -23.44 -4.21
C GLU A 112 -4.17 -23.24 -2.97
N GLY A 113 -5.22 -24.05 -2.81
CA GLY A 113 -6.07 -24.02 -1.62
C GLY A 113 -5.28 -24.30 -0.33
N LYS A 114 -4.36 -25.28 -0.36
CA LYS A 114 -3.51 -25.58 0.80
C LYS A 114 -2.55 -24.45 1.14
N LYS A 115 -1.96 -23.80 0.14
CA LYS A 115 -1.08 -22.63 0.34
C LYS A 115 -1.82 -21.49 1.01
N ILE A 116 -3.06 -21.21 0.57
CA ILE A 116 -3.90 -20.17 1.18
C ILE A 116 -4.22 -20.51 2.63
N GLN A 117 -4.63 -21.77 2.93
CA GLN A 117 -4.87 -22.22 4.30
C GLN A 117 -3.64 -22.06 5.19
N ASP A 118 -2.46 -22.47 4.71
CA ASP A 118 -1.22 -22.43 5.48
C ASP A 118 -0.78 -20.98 5.73
N LEU A 119 -0.90 -20.12 4.74
CA LEU A 119 -0.62 -18.69 4.89
C LEU A 119 -1.55 -18.06 5.93
N TYR A 120 -2.85 -18.31 5.84
CA TYR A 120 -3.82 -17.79 6.80
C TYR A 120 -3.57 -18.30 8.21
N ALA A 121 -3.35 -19.61 8.37
CA ALA A 121 -3.05 -20.20 9.66
C ALA A 121 -1.78 -19.60 10.29
N THR A 122 -0.73 -19.42 9.49
CA THR A 122 0.52 -18.80 9.93
C THR A 122 0.31 -17.34 10.33
N TYR A 123 -0.46 -16.59 9.55
CA TYR A 123 -0.76 -15.18 9.83
C TYR A 123 -1.58 -15.01 11.11
N MET A 124 -2.53 -15.91 11.37
CA MET A 124 -3.44 -15.85 12.51
C MET A 124 -2.89 -16.55 13.77
N ASP A 125 -1.70 -17.15 13.71
CA ASP A 125 -1.08 -17.77 14.91
C ASP A 125 -0.57 -16.71 15.88
N MET A 126 -1.51 -16.15 16.64
CA MET A 126 -1.22 -15.15 17.67
C MET A 126 -0.35 -15.69 18.80
N SER A 127 -0.44 -17.00 19.10
CA SER A 127 0.40 -17.64 20.12
C SER A 127 1.87 -17.61 19.73
N LYS A 128 2.16 -18.02 18.49
CA LYS A 128 3.52 -17.95 17.94
C LYS A 128 4.02 -16.52 17.83
N ARG A 129 3.21 -15.60 17.31
CA ARG A 129 3.56 -14.16 17.20
C ARG A 129 3.93 -13.56 18.55
N ASN A 130 3.14 -13.86 19.60
CA ASN A 130 3.41 -13.37 20.95
C ASN A 130 4.68 -14.01 21.55
N ALA A 131 4.92 -15.30 21.30
CA ALA A 131 6.15 -15.97 21.74
C ALA A 131 7.40 -15.45 21.02
N ASP A 132 7.33 -15.22 19.71
CA ASP A 132 8.43 -14.69 18.90
C ASP A 132 8.77 -13.24 19.27
N GLY A 133 7.76 -12.43 19.58
CA GLY A 133 7.92 -11.00 19.90
C GLY A 133 8.71 -10.29 18.80
N ILE A 134 9.80 -9.59 19.17
CA ILE A 134 10.69 -8.89 18.22
C ILE A 134 11.80 -9.78 17.63
N SER A 135 11.82 -11.08 17.97
CA SER A 135 12.92 -11.98 17.56
C SER A 135 13.15 -12.03 16.04
N PRO A 136 12.11 -12.03 15.18
CA PRO A 136 12.29 -12.08 13.74
C PRO A 136 13.04 -10.89 13.14
N ILE A 137 12.95 -9.70 13.76
CA ILE A 137 13.55 -8.45 13.25
C ILE A 137 14.89 -8.11 13.93
N LYS A 138 15.34 -8.89 14.92
CA LYS A 138 16.58 -8.60 15.67
C LYS A 138 17.82 -8.51 14.77
N ALA A 139 17.90 -9.34 13.74
CA ALA A 139 19.02 -9.31 12.81
C ALA A 139 19.08 -8.00 12.01
N ASP A 140 17.93 -7.45 11.64
CA ASP A 140 17.86 -6.19 10.90
C ASP A 140 18.11 -4.98 11.81
N LEU A 141 17.61 -5.03 13.05
CA LEU A 141 17.95 -4.03 14.07
C LEU A 141 19.46 -3.99 14.34
N ALA A 142 20.12 -5.16 14.43
CA ALA A 142 21.57 -5.22 14.63
C ALA A 142 22.36 -4.59 13.47
N LYS A 143 21.89 -4.71 12.23
CA LYS A 143 22.49 -4.02 11.08
C LYS A 143 22.38 -2.49 11.22
N ILE A 144 21.21 -2.01 11.64
CA ILE A 144 20.97 -0.57 11.88
C ILE A 144 21.83 -0.06 13.04
N ASP A 145 21.85 -0.79 14.15
CA ASP A 145 22.67 -0.46 15.32
C ASP A 145 24.19 -0.48 15.02
N GLY A 146 24.59 -1.20 13.98
CA GLY A 146 25.96 -1.25 13.46
C GLY A 146 26.42 0.01 12.72
N ILE A 147 25.51 0.91 12.34
CA ILE A 147 25.83 2.15 11.62
C ILE A 147 26.44 3.16 12.61
N LYS A 148 27.75 3.44 12.45
CA LYS A 148 28.50 4.36 13.32
C LYS A 148 29.09 5.54 12.58
N SER A 149 29.04 5.54 11.24
CA SER A 149 29.60 6.58 10.39
C SER A 149 28.77 6.77 9.13
N LEU A 150 28.99 7.87 8.41
CA LEU A 150 28.37 8.09 7.10
C LEU A 150 28.77 7.00 6.10
N THR A 151 30.00 6.48 6.18
CA THR A 151 30.44 5.36 5.35
C THR A 151 29.66 4.07 5.61
N ASP A 152 29.33 3.79 6.89
CA ASP A 152 28.51 2.64 7.25
C ASP A 152 27.07 2.82 6.75
N LEU A 153 26.54 4.05 6.87
CA LEU A 153 25.21 4.40 6.35
C LEU A 153 25.17 4.20 4.83
N GLN A 154 26.18 4.66 4.08
CA GLN A 154 26.25 4.46 2.63
C GLN A 154 26.26 2.96 2.28
N LYS A 155 27.06 2.14 2.97
CA LYS A 155 27.08 0.68 2.75
C LYS A 155 25.72 0.06 3.03
N TYR A 156 25.06 0.45 4.12
CA TYR A 156 23.73 -0.02 4.47
C TYR A 156 22.72 0.36 3.38
N LEU A 157 22.70 1.61 2.92
CA LEU A 157 21.79 2.08 1.87
C LEU A 157 22.00 1.35 0.54
N ILE A 158 23.26 1.11 0.14
CA ILE A 158 23.57 0.32 -1.06
C ILE A 158 22.99 -1.08 -0.95
N GLN A 159 23.13 -1.73 0.21
CA GLN A 159 22.61 -3.09 0.41
C GLN A 159 21.07 -3.09 0.47
N ALA A 160 20.46 -2.13 1.17
CA ALA A 160 19.02 -1.94 1.23
C ALA A 160 18.41 -1.75 -0.19
N THR A 161 19.03 -0.87 -0.99
CA THR A 161 18.60 -0.63 -2.38
C THR A 161 18.69 -1.91 -3.23
N LYS A 162 19.75 -2.72 -3.07
CA LYS A 162 19.89 -4.02 -3.78
C LYS A 162 18.81 -5.03 -3.38
N ASN A 163 18.32 -4.94 -2.16
CA ASN A 163 17.23 -5.77 -1.64
C ASN A 163 15.84 -5.25 -2.02
N GLY A 164 15.74 -4.11 -2.71
CA GLY A 164 14.46 -3.46 -3.02
C GLY A 164 13.89 -2.63 -1.87
N GLU A 165 14.68 -2.38 -0.83
CA GLU A 165 14.30 -1.54 0.31
C GLU A 165 14.63 -0.08 0.02
N ASN A 166 13.77 0.84 0.47
CA ASN A 166 13.94 2.28 0.24
C ASN A 166 13.79 3.05 1.57
N PRO A 167 14.80 3.01 2.45
CA PRO A 167 14.67 3.53 3.80
C PRO A 167 14.56 5.06 3.90
N PHE A 168 15.10 5.81 2.94
CA PHE A 168 15.08 7.29 2.96
C PHE A 168 14.36 7.92 1.78
N TYR A 169 14.40 7.31 0.60
CA TYR A 169 13.81 7.85 -0.62
C TYR A 169 13.31 6.72 -1.51
N ALA A 170 12.24 6.96 -2.23
CA ALA A 170 11.78 6.03 -3.25
C ALA A 170 12.63 6.16 -4.52
N TRP A 171 12.76 5.07 -5.28
CA TRP A 171 13.32 5.11 -6.62
C TRP A 171 12.60 4.11 -7.53
N GLY A 172 12.64 4.38 -8.82
CA GLY A 172 12.06 3.48 -9.82
C GLY A 172 12.49 3.84 -11.21
N VAL A 173 12.21 2.96 -12.17
CA VAL A 173 12.47 3.20 -13.59
C VAL A 173 11.14 3.43 -14.29
N PHE A 174 10.98 4.59 -14.90
CA PHE A 174 9.79 4.99 -15.63
C PHE A 174 10.16 5.66 -16.94
N SER A 175 9.19 5.77 -17.85
CA SER A 175 9.37 6.56 -19.08
C SER A 175 9.64 8.02 -18.73
N ASP A 176 10.57 8.64 -19.47
CA ASP A 176 10.84 10.06 -19.32
C ASP A 176 9.59 10.89 -19.64
N LEU A 177 9.31 11.92 -18.82
CA LEU A 177 8.12 12.75 -18.98
C LEU A 177 8.08 13.56 -20.26
N LYS A 178 9.25 13.84 -20.88
CA LYS A 178 9.35 14.62 -22.11
C LYS A 178 9.67 13.76 -23.34
N ASP A 179 10.20 12.55 -23.14
CA ASP A 179 10.45 11.58 -24.21
C ASP A 179 10.07 10.17 -23.75
N SER A 180 8.84 9.79 -23.98
CA SER A 180 8.29 8.48 -23.60
C SER A 180 8.98 7.27 -24.23
N LYS A 181 9.88 7.48 -25.19
CA LYS A 181 10.72 6.42 -25.79
C LYS A 181 11.95 6.09 -24.96
N MET A 182 12.29 6.96 -24.03
CA MET A 182 13.41 6.80 -23.12
C MET A 182 12.93 6.41 -21.73
N ASN A 183 13.71 5.59 -21.04
CA ASN A 183 13.50 5.31 -19.62
C ASN A 183 14.54 6.06 -18.80
N ALA A 184 14.11 6.60 -17.66
CA ALA A 184 14.96 7.27 -16.70
C ALA A 184 14.77 6.67 -15.30
N ILE A 185 15.79 6.76 -14.47
CA ILE A 185 15.66 6.47 -13.03
C ILE A 185 15.07 7.72 -12.37
N TYR A 186 13.97 7.52 -11.67
CA TYR A 186 13.33 8.55 -10.85
C TYR A 186 13.70 8.35 -9.40
N LEU A 187 14.06 9.43 -8.73
CA LEU A 187 14.19 9.50 -7.28
C LEU A 187 12.95 10.21 -6.74
N GLY A 188 12.28 9.58 -5.82
CA GLY A 188 11.08 10.11 -5.19
C GLY A 188 11.38 10.81 -3.87
N ASP A 189 10.32 11.30 -3.24
CA ASP A 189 10.37 12.00 -1.97
C ASP A 189 10.89 11.11 -0.82
N ALA A 190 11.40 11.75 0.21
CA ALA A 190 11.76 11.07 1.45
C ALA A 190 10.53 10.44 2.13
N SER A 191 10.71 9.25 2.70
CA SER A 191 9.68 8.61 3.52
C SER A 191 9.54 9.33 4.85
N LEU A 192 8.31 9.72 5.18
CA LEU A 192 7.94 10.36 6.45
C LEU A 192 6.94 9.48 7.19
N GLY A 193 6.95 9.52 8.51
CA GLY A 193 5.99 8.76 9.31
C GLY A 193 4.57 9.32 9.29
N LEU A 194 4.41 10.61 9.00
CA LEU A 194 3.13 11.26 8.71
C LEU A 194 3.16 11.91 7.32
N GLY A 195 1.99 12.22 6.77
CA GLY A 195 1.91 13.02 5.54
C GLY A 195 2.60 14.39 5.72
N ARG A 196 3.23 14.89 4.64
CA ARG A 196 4.02 16.15 4.67
C ARG A 196 3.27 17.34 5.24
N ASP A 197 1.96 17.46 5.01
CA ASP A 197 1.14 18.56 5.51
C ASP A 197 1.13 18.68 7.03
N TYR A 198 1.28 17.56 7.77
CA TYR A 198 1.34 17.60 9.24
C TYR A 198 2.60 18.29 9.75
N TYR A 199 3.67 18.31 8.95
CA TYR A 199 4.94 18.97 9.31
C TYR A 199 5.07 20.36 8.71
N GLN A 200 4.49 20.60 7.52
CA GLN A 200 4.62 21.87 6.78
C GLN A 200 3.58 22.92 7.21
N LYS A 201 2.36 22.48 7.61
CA LYS A 201 1.24 23.37 7.95
C LYS A 201 1.04 23.39 9.47
N GLU A 202 1.41 24.50 10.11
CA GLU A 202 1.19 24.68 11.55
C GLU A 202 -0.26 25.08 11.84
N ASN A 203 -0.95 24.24 12.60
CA ASN A 203 -2.28 24.50 13.16
C ASN A 203 -2.47 23.59 14.40
N PRO A 204 -3.46 23.89 15.28
CA PRO A 204 -3.64 23.12 16.51
C PRO A 204 -3.83 21.61 16.28
N LYS A 205 -4.57 21.23 15.25
CA LYS A 205 -4.82 19.82 14.93
C LYS A 205 -3.55 19.09 14.48
N ASN A 206 -2.73 19.70 13.64
CA ASN A 206 -1.48 19.11 13.18
C ASN A 206 -0.49 19.00 14.33
N THR A 207 -0.39 20.03 15.18
CA THR A 207 0.45 20.01 16.38
C THR A 207 0.08 18.86 17.31
N GLU A 208 -1.22 18.67 17.57
CA GLU A 208 -1.71 17.53 18.37
C GLU A 208 -1.38 16.18 17.72
N THR A 209 -1.56 16.06 16.39
CA THR A 209 -1.26 14.82 15.67
C THR A 209 0.22 14.48 15.72
N VAL A 210 1.11 15.46 15.52
CA VAL A 210 2.57 15.27 15.62
C VAL A 210 2.98 14.89 17.04
N ALA A 211 2.34 15.44 18.06
CA ALA A 211 2.60 15.06 19.45
C ALA A 211 2.23 13.59 19.71
N LYS A 212 1.02 13.17 19.32
CA LYS A 212 0.57 11.77 19.42
C LYS A 212 1.48 10.81 18.64
N TYR A 213 1.93 11.21 17.46
CA TYR A 213 2.90 10.45 16.68
C TYR A 213 4.24 10.31 17.40
N THR A 214 4.72 11.38 18.03
CA THR A 214 5.96 11.35 18.84
C THR A 214 5.84 10.35 19.99
N ASP A 215 4.69 10.32 20.68
CA ASP A 215 4.42 9.36 21.76
C ASP A 215 4.35 7.91 21.21
N TYR A 216 3.75 7.71 20.06
CA TYR A 216 3.74 6.41 19.38
C TYR A 216 5.15 5.92 19.03
N VAL A 217 5.99 6.78 18.46
CA VAL A 217 7.40 6.45 18.16
C VAL A 217 8.16 6.09 19.44
N ALA A 218 7.94 6.83 20.53
CA ALA A 218 8.56 6.51 21.82
C ALA A 218 8.12 5.14 22.35
N GLN A 219 6.84 4.78 22.22
CA GLN A 219 6.33 3.45 22.58
C GLN A 219 6.97 2.35 21.75
N MET A 220 7.07 2.54 20.43
CA MET A 220 7.72 1.56 19.53
C MET A 220 9.19 1.35 19.92
N LEU A 221 9.94 2.42 20.18
CA LEU A 221 11.33 2.35 20.63
C LEU A 221 11.47 1.60 21.96
N ASN A 222 10.52 1.78 22.89
CA ASN A 222 10.49 1.02 24.14
C ASN A 222 10.28 -0.48 23.90
N VAL A 223 9.35 -0.85 23.01
CA VAL A 223 9.11 -2.26 22.63
C VAL A 223 10.36 -2.88 22.02
N LEU A 224 11.12 -2.11 21.25
CA LEU A 224 12.37 -2.53 20.64
C LEU A 224 13.55 -2.55 21.64
N GLY A 225 13.35 -2.09 22.88
CA GLY A 225 14.36 -2.10 23.95
C GLY A 225 15.35 -0.94 23.91
N TYR A 226 15.11 0.11 23.12
CA TYR A 226 15.95 1.30 23.11
C TYR A 226 15.82 2.09 24.41
N LYS A 227 16.96 2.54 24.94
CA LYS A 227 17.01 3.46 26.08
C LYS A 227 16.71 4.89 25.60
N ASN A 228 16.20 5.72 26.54
CA ASN A 228 15.87 7.12 26.26
C ASN A 228 14.87 7.32 25.11
N SER A 229 13.92 6.42 24.96
CA SER A 229 12.96 6.36 23.84
C SER A 229 12.24 7.68 23.60
N ALA A 230 11.82 8.39 24.66
CA ALA A 230 11.13 9.68 24.52
C ALA A 230 12.03 10.77 23.89
N ALA A 231 13.29 10.84 24.27
CA ALA A 231 14.24 11.80 23.71
C ALA A 231 14.58 11.42 22.25
N THR A 232 14.80 10.13 22.00
CA THR A 232 15.07 9.61 20.66
C THR A 232 13.89 9.86 19.72
N ALA A 233 12.65 9.64 20.17
CA ALA A 233 11.43 9.92 19.39
C ALA A 233 11.34 11.39 18.98
N LYS A 234 11.60 12.31 19.90
CA LYS A 234 11.64 13.77 19.60
C LYS A 234 12.68 14.08 18.51
N ASN A 235 13.86 13.48 18.59
CA ASN A 235 14.92 13.67 17.59
C ASN A 235 14.50 13.13 16.21
N ILE A 236 13.88 11.94 16.16
CA ILE A 236 13.36 11.35 14.92
C ILE A 236 12.32 12.28 14.30
N VAL A 237 11.30 12.69 15.05
CA VAL A 237 10.23 13.56 14.55
C VAL A 237 10.74 14.93 14.13
N SER A 238 11.74 15.48 14.86
CA SER A 238 12.42 16.72 14.46
C SER A 238 13.18 16.57 13.15
N PHE A 239 13.84 15.43 12.95
CA PHE A 239 14.52 15.11 11.68
C PHE A 239 13.52 14.97 10.53
N GLU A 240 12.42 14.24 10.72
CA GLU A 240 11.34 14.14 9.72
C GLU A 240 10.77 15.53 9.39
N LYS A 241 10.53 16.38 10.40
CA LYS A 241 10.09 17.76 10.16
C LYS A 241 11.09 18.54 9.32
N SER A 242 12.39 18.38 9.54
CA SER A 242 13.41 19.05 8.74
C SER A 242 13.42 18.55 7.28
N MET A 243 13.28 17.25 7.06
CA MET A 243 13.12 16.68 5.71
C MET A 243 11.85 17.19 5.02
N ALA A 244 10.73 17.21 5.74
CA ALA A 244 9.45 17.66 5.18
C ALA A 244 9.49 19.11 4.68
N GLN A 245 10.30 19.98 5.30
CA GLN A 245 10.46 21.38 4.85
C GLN A 245 11.17 21.50 3.49
N THR A 246 11.90 20.48 3.06
CA THR A 246 12.57 20.46 1.76
C THR A 246 11.69 19.90 0.64
N LEU A 247 10.58 19.26 0.98
CA LEU A 247 9.67 18.67 0.01
C LEU A 247 8.72 19.71 -0.58
N LEU A 248 8.30 19.49 -1.82
CA LEU A 248 7.23 20.26 -2.43
C LEU A 248 5.94 20.11 -1.60
N THR A 249 5.11 21.15 -1.54
CA THR A 249 3.77 21.05 -0.94
C THR A 249 2.88 20.11 -1.76
N ASN A 250 1.75 19.68 -1.20
CA ASN A 250 0.79 18.86 -1.95
C ASN A 250 0.22 19.60 -3.18
N GLU A 251 0.13 20.91 -3.12
CA GLU A 251 -0.28 21.74 -4.24
C GLU A 251 0.81 21.80 -5.32
N GLN A 252 2.05 22.08 -4.93
CA GLN A 252 3.21 22.13 -5.82
C GLN A 252 3.53 20.79 -6.47
N SER A 253 3.31 19.68 -5.76
CA SER A 253 3.56 18.34 -6.30
C SER A 253 2.60 17.92 -7.43
N ARG A 254 1.59 18.74 -7.74
CA ARG A 254 0.73 18.56 -8.93
C ARG A 254 1.28 19.22 -10.18
N ASP A 255 2.29 20.06 -10.03
CA ASP A 255 2.98 20.71 -11.16
C ASP A 255 4.15 19.84 -11.63
N ALA A 256 3.95 19.15 -12.75
CA ALA A 256 4.97 18.28 -13.35
C ALA A 256 6.26 19.03 -13.71
N THR A 257 6.20 20.36 -13.92
CA THR A 257 7.38 21.15 -14.23
C THR A 257 8.32 21.32 -13.04
N LEU A 258 7.76 21.34 -11.81
CA LEU A 258 8.54 21.38 -10.57
C LEU A 258 9.15 20.01 -10.24
N GLN A 259 8.56 18.93 -10.73
CA GLN A 259 9.05 17.57 -10.51
C GLN A 259 10.09 17.13 -11.54
N TYR A 260 10.12 17.74 -12.73
CA TYR A 260 11.02 17.36 -13.79
C TYR A 260 12.40 18.04 -13.65
N ASN A 261 13.31 17.39 -12.93
CA ASN A 261 14.64 17.88 -12.63
C ASN A 261 15.72 16.89 -13.10
N PRO A 262 15.91 16.69 -14.42
CA PRO A 262 16.87 15.72 -14.93
C PRO A 262 18.30 16.08 -14.48
N ARG A 263 19.03 15.06 -14.05
CA ARG A 263 20.44 15.13 -13.65
C ARG A 263 21.20 13.96 -14.26
N THR A 264 22.46 14.16 -14.54
CA THR A 264 23.36 13.06 -14.87
C THR A 264 23.92 12.44 -13.58
N MET A 265 24.41 11.20 -13.66
CA MET A 265 25.02 10.53 -12.49
C MET A 265 26.18 11.34 -11.84
N PRO A 266 27.04 12.06 -12.58
CA PRO A 266 28.06 12.91 -11.97
C PRO A 266 27.52 14.15 -11.26
N GLU A 267 26.27 14.56 -11.50
CA GLU A 267 25.62 15.74 -10.89
C GLU A 267 24.83 15.37 -9.61
N LEU A 268 24.70 14.08 -9.34
CA LEU A 268 24.09 13.53 -8.12
C LEU A 268 25.15 13.32 -7.04
#